data_d6db7465f3c83fc4e5762d265a0d3b2e
#
_entry.id   d6db7465f3c83fc4e5762d265a0d3b2e
#
_cell.length_a   1.000
_cell.length_b   1.000
_cell.length_c   1.000
_cell.angle_alpha   90.00
_cell.angle_beta   90.00
_cell.angle_gamma   90.00
#
_symmetry.space_group_name_H-M   'P 1'
#
loop_
_entity.id
_entity.type
_entity.pdbx_description
1 polymer ?
#
loop_
_entity_poly.entity_id
_entity_poly.type
_entity_poly.pdbx_seq_one_letter_code
_entity_poly.pdbx_strand_id
1 'polypeptide(L)'
;MQLDDARAAVSYERMVPPKSLKEYRTWLSRQVEIINHAIKGLPREKIRYHICWGSWPGPHASDVPFKDIADLVLKVRAGGYSIELANPRHEHEWRLWEHLKLPKDTVLIPGVISHATNIVEHPELVAERIVRLARVVGRENVIASTDCGFAQVTYFARVHPQIMWAKLESLVEGARLASRELWRRPSKRSGAKRAGAKRPAKNRAGARRKVKRRAVA
;
A
#
# COMPACT_ATOMS: atom_id res chain seq x y z
N MET A 1 -0.99 -8.67 -19.86
CA MET A 1 0.03 -7.69 -20.29
C MET A 1 0.28 -6.74 -19.13
N GLN A 2 1.52 -6.38 -18.85
CA GLN A 2 1.87 -5.33 -17.90
C GLN A 2 2.41 -4.13 -18.67
N LEU A 3 1.96 -2.94 -18.28
CA LEU A 3 2.46 -1.66 -18.74
C LEU A 3 3.30 -1.07 -17.60
N ASP A 4 4.61 -1.00 -17.81
CA ASP A 4 5.54 -0.40 -16.84
C ASP A 4 5.74 1.07 -17.17
N ASP A 5 5.27 1.94 -16.29
CA ASP A 5 5.33 3.40 -16.46
C ASP A 5 6.13 4.08 -15.35
N ALA A 6 7.45 3.97 -15.44
CA ALA A 6 8.33 4.73 -14.57
C ALA A 6 8.27 6.24 -14.86
N ARG A 7 7.91 6.64 -16.09
CA ARG A 7 7.89 8.05 -16.48
C ARG A 7 6.79 8.84 -15.81
N ALA A 8 5.68 8.19 -15.49
CA ALA A 8 4.56 8.85 -14.82
C ALA A 8 5.00 9.57 -13.54
N ALA A 9 5.79 8.93 -12.68
CA ALA A 9 6.28 9.53 -11.45
C ALA A 9 7.63 10.22 -11.60
N VAL A 10 8.62 9.58 -12.24
CA VAL A 10 10.00 10.10 -12.36
C VAL A 10 10.07 11.41 -13.14
N SER A 11 9.14 11.68 -14.08
CA SER A 11 9.15 12.94 -14.81
C SER A 11 8.85 14.16 -13.94
N TYR A 12 8.27 13.96 -12.74
CA TYR A 12 8.01 15.07 -11.82
C TYR A 12 9.30 15.79 -11.42
N GLU A 13 10.29 15.08 -10.94
CA GLU A 13 11.57 15.68 -10.52
C GLU A 13 12.32 16.41 -11.65
N ARG A 14 12.05 16.03 -12.91
CA ARG A 14 12.65 16.65 -14.09
C ARG A 14 11.89 17.87 -14.58
N MET A 15 10.64 18.00 -14.20
CA MET A 15 9.74 19.06 -14.64
C MET A 15 9.52 20.13 -13.57
N VAL A 16 9.56 19.78 -12.30
CA VAL A 16 9.21 20.66 -11.18
C VAL A 16 10.39 20.77 -10.20
N PRO A 17 11.04 21.96 -10.07
CA PRO A 17 10.93 23.13 -10.94
C PRO A 17 11.58 22.90 -12.31
N PRO A 18 11.42 23.76 -13.31
CA PRO A 18 10.77 25.09 -13.26
C PRO A 18 9.25 25.08 -13.48
N LYS A 19 8.66 23.94 -13.89
CA LYS A 19 7.20 23.86 -14.11
C LYS A 19 6.45 23.70 -12.78
N SER A 20 5.18 24.04 -12.81
CA SER A 20 4.26 23.86 -11.68
C SER A 20 3.71 22.42 -11.64
N LEU A 21 3.20 22.01 -10.48
CA LEU A 21 2.44 20.77 -10.33
C LEU A 21 1.26 20.69 -11.32
N LYS A 22 0.59 21.82 -11.60
CA LYS A 22 -0.52 21.89 -12.56
C LYS A 22 -0.06 21.53 -13.97
N GLU A 23 1.05 22.06 -14.42
CA GLU A 23 1.60 21.76 -15.75
C GLU A 23 2.06 20.32 -15.87
N TYR A 24 2.70 19.78 -14.81
CA TYR A 24 3.05 18.38 -14.74
C TYR A 24 1.80 17.48 -14.82
N ARG A 25 0.75 17.77 -14.04
CA ARG A 25 -0.50 17.01 -14.08
C ARG A 25 -1.20 17.09 -15.45
N THR A 26 -1.10 18.24 -16.14
CA THR A 26 -1.62 18.39 -17.51
C THR A 26 -0.85 17.48 -18.48
N TRP A 27 0.47 17.44 -18.34
CA TRP A 27 1.30 16.52 -19.12
C TRP A 27 0.94 15.05 -18.80
N LEU A 28 0.84 14.68 -17.53
CA LEU A 28 0.48 13.31 -17.11
C LEU A 28 -0.90 12.89 -17.63
N SER A 29 -1.89 13.80 -17.61
CA SER A 29 -3.22 13.51 -18.17
C SER A 29 -3.15 13.12 -19.65
N ARG A 30 -2.31 13.81 -20.42
CA ARG A 30 -2.08 13.46 -21.84
C ARG A 30 -1.40 12.09 -22.00
N GLN A 31 -0.46 11.75 -21.10
CA GLN A 31 0.16 10.42 -21.13
C GLN A 31 -0.90 9.32 -20.87
N VAL A 32 -1.78 9.53 -19.91
CA VAL A 32 -2.90 8.61 -19.62
C VAL A 32 -3.83 8.45 -20.82
N GLU A 33 -4.14 9.54 -21.54
CA GLU A 33 -4.94 9.49 -22.77
C GLU A 33 -4.24 8.67 -23.88
N ILE A 34 -2.93 8.86 -24.06
CA ILE A 34 -2.13 8.11 -25.03
C ILE A 34 -2.11 6.62 -24.66
N ILE A 35 -1.87 6.28 -23.39
CA ILE A 35 -1.91 4.90 -22.91
C ILE A 35 -3.28 4.29 -23.19
N ASN A 36 -4.36 4.97 -22.82
CA ASN A 36 -5.72 4.50 -23.03
C ASN A 36 -6.05 4.31 -24.51
N HIS A 37 -5.52 5.16 -25.38
CA HIS A 37 -5.64 5.00 -26.83
C HIS A 37 -4.89 3.75 -27.32
N ALA A 38 -3.67 3.54 -26.86
CA ALA A 38 -2.83 2.41 -27.25
C ALA A 38 -3.42 1.05 -26.84
N ILE A 39 -4.12 0.99 -25.71
CA ILE A 39 -4.75 -0.23 -25.20
C ILE A 39 -6.23 -0.35 -25.61
N LYS A 40 -6.70 0.52 -26.49
CA LYS A 40 -8.10 0.48 -26.96
C LYS A 40 -8.43 -0.87 -27.61
N GLY A 41 -9.54 -1.47 -27.20
CA GLY A 41 -9.98 -2.77 -27.71
C GLY A 41 -9.37 -3.98 -27.00
N LEU A 42 -8.39 -3.80 -26.13
CA LEU A 42 -7.86 -4.90 -25.32
C LEU A 42 -8.76 -5.15 -24.09
N PRO A 43 -8.94 -6.43 -23.68
CA PRO A 43 -9.67 -6.76 -22.47
C PRO A 43 -8.99 -6.16 -21.22
N ARG A 44 -9.73 -5.32 -20.51
CA ARG A 44 -9.22 -4.57 -19.35
C ARG A 44 -8.65 -5.49 -18.27
N GLU A 45 -9.30 -6.61 -18.00
CA GLU A 45 -8.90 -7.58 -16.97
C GLU A 45 -7.57 -8.27 -17.28
N LYS A 46 -7.08 -8.17 -18.51
CA LYS A 46 -5.77 -8.69 -18.94
C LYS A 46 -4.65 -7.66 -18.89
N ILE A 47 -4.95 -6.42 -18.41
CA ILE A 47 -4.01 -5.32 -18.35
C ILE A 47 -3.68 -5.01 -16.90
N ARG A 48 -2.39 -4.99 -16.58
CA ARG A 48 -1.83 -4.48 -15.34
C ARG A 48 -1.08 -3.20 -15.66
N TYR A 49 -1.34 -2.14 -14.90
CA TYR A 49 -0.61 -0.89 -14.99
C TYR A 49 0.29 -0.74 -13.77
N HIS A 50 1.59 -0.65 -13.99
CA HIS A 50 2.58 -0.45 -12.94
C HIS A 50 3.13 0.97 -13.02
N ILE A 51 3.12 1.67 -11.87
CA ILE A 51 3.76 2.96 -11.67
C ILE A 51 4.92 2.80 -10.69
N CYS A 52 6.04 3.43 -11.01
CA CYS A 52 7.29 3.34 -10.27
C CYS A 52 7.91 4.73 -10.14
N TRP A 53 8.49 5.03 -8.97
CA TRP A 53 9.24 6.27 -8.72
C TRP A 53 10.73 6.17 -9.06
N GLY A 54 11.09 5.13 -9.78
CA GLY A 54 12.48 4.84 -10.12
C GLY A 54 13.16 3.97 -9.06
N SER A 55 14.07 3.16 -9.53
CA SER A 55 14.73 2.13 -8.72
C SER A 55 16.12 2.55 -8.24
N TRP A 56 16.44 3.83 -8.29
CA TRP A 56 17.70 4.32 -7.78
C TRP A 56 17.73 4.25 -6.24
N PRO A 57 18.74 3.62 -5.62
CA PRO A 57 18.79 3.45 -4.17
C PRO A 57 19.31 4.70 -3.42
N GLY A 58 19.61 5.77 -4.13
CA GLY A 58 20.08 7.02 -3.55
C GLY A 58 18.94 7.89 -3.00
N PRO A 59 19.26 9.12 -2.55
CA PRO A 59 18.25 10.04 -2.01
C PRO A 59 17.22 10.42 -3.06
N HIS A 60 15.95 10.27 -2.72
CA HIS A 60 14.79 10.72 -3.48
C HIS A 60 14.16 11.92 -2.75
N ALA A 61 14.66 13.11 -3.05
CA ALA A 61 14.22 14.33 -2.37
C ALA A 61 12.98 14.98 -3.01
N SER A 62 12.64 14.57 -4.23
CA SER A 62 11.65 15.26 -5.07
C SER A 62 10.63 14.31 -5.69
N ASP A 63 10.33 13.18 -5.05
CA ASP A 63 9.29 12.26 -5.52
C ASP A 63 7.91 12.95 -5.48
N VAL A 64 7.12 12.79 -6.55
CA VAL A 64 5.73 13.25 -6.52
C VAL A 64 4.92 12.42 -5.53
N PRO A 65 4.22 13.06 -4.58
CA PRO A 65 3.31 12.33 -3.70
C PRO A 65 2.21 11.64 -4.50
N PHE A 66 1.89 10.38 -4.19
CA PHE A 66 0.86 9.64 -4.92
C PHE A 66 -0.51 10.33 -4.87
N LYS A 67 -0.84 11.01 -3.75
CA LYS A 67 -2.08 11.80 -3.61
C LYS A 67 -2.26 12.83 -4.74
N ASP A 68 -1.16 13.37 -5.28
CA ASP A 68 -1.19 14.42 -6.30
C ASP A 68 -1.37 13.88 -7.73
N ILE A 69 -1.30 12.55 -7.92
CA ILE A 69 -1.42 11.89 -9.22
C ILE A 69 -2.40 10.72 -9.25
N ALA A 70 -2.88 10.26 -8.11
CA ALA A 70 -3.71 9.05 -7.99
C ALA A 70 -4.97 9.10 -8.87
N ASP A 71 -5.63 10.26 -8.94
CA ASP A 71 -6.83 10.46 -9.75
C ASP A 71 -6.55 10.32 -11.27
N LEU A 72 -5.34 10.61 -11.71
CA LEU A 72 -4.91 10.43 -13.10
C LEU A 72 -4.47 8.99 -13.36
N VAL A 73 -3.67 8.42 -12.46
CA VAL A 73 -3.21 7.03 -12.51
C VAL A 73 -4.39 6.07 -12.61
N LEU A 74 -5.42 6.27 -11.80
CA LEU A 74 -6.62 5.43 -11.78
C LEU A 74 -7.55 5.61 -13.00
N LYS A 75 -7.28 6.56 -13.90
CA LYS A 75 -7.95 6.71 -15.19
C LYS A 75 -7.36 5.81 -16.29
N VAL A 76 -6.21 5.20 -16.09
CA VAL A 76 -5.69 4.18 -17.01
C VAL A 76 -6.65 2.99 -17.01
N ARG A 77 -7.07 2.52 -18.17
CA ARG A 77 -8.05 1.43 -18.33
C ARG A 77 -7.41 0.06 -18.08
N ALA A 78 -6.94 -0.17 -16.87
CA ALA A 78 -6.33 -1.42 -16.43
C ALA A 78 -7.26 -2.20 -15.49
N GLY A 79 -7.11 -3.52 -15.45
CA GLY A 79 -7.77 -4.40 -14.48
C GLY A 79 -7.03 -4.48 -13.15
N GLY A 80 -5.75 -4.09 -13.11
CA GLY A 80 -4.96 -4.04 -11.88
C GLY A 80 -3.96 -2.89 -11.89
N TYR A 81 -3.77 -2.30 -10.72
CA TYR A 81 -2.81 -1.20 -10.50
C TYR A 81 -1.71 -1.66 -9.56
N SER A 82 -0.48 -1.73 -10.07
CA SER A 82 0.71 -2.10 -9.30
C SER A 82 1.43 -0.84 -8.84
N ILE A 83 1.56 -0.67 -7.51
CA ILE A 83 2.03 0.57 -6.90
C ILE A 83 3.03 0.26 -5.80
N GLU A 84 4.13 1.01 -5.74
CA GLU A 84 5.12 0.90 -4.68
C GLU A 84 4.54 1.33 -3.34
N LEU A 85 4.54 0.43 -2.33
CA LEU A 85 4.05 0.68 -0.98
C LEU A 85 4.88 -0.03 0.10
N ALA A 86 6.05 -0.58 -0.24
CA ALA A 86 6.92 -1.25 0.73
C ALA A 86 8.16 -0.45 1.09
N ASN A 87 8.57 0.51 0.26
CA ASN A 87 9.72 1.34 0.58
C ASN A 87 9.37 2.50 1.53
N PRO A 88 10.30 2.94 2.38
CA PRO A 88 10.05 3.98 3.38
C PRO A 88 9.55 5.32 2.83
N ARG A 89 9.80 5.60 1.54
CA ARG A 89 9.37 6.84 0.87
C ARG A 89 7.87 6.88 0.63
N HIS A 90 7.27 5.72 0.32
CA HIS A 90 5.88 5.60 -0.13
C HIS A 90 5.00 4.72 0.78
N GLU A 91 5.58 3.98 1.73
CA GLU A 91 4.79 3.08 2.60
C GLU A 91 3.66 3.81 3.32
N HIS A 92 3.86 5.04 3.76
CA HIS A 92 2.85 5.84 4.45
C HIS A 92 1.62 6.16 3.57
N GLU A 93 1.75 6.09 2.26
CA GLU A 93 0.70 6.43 1.29
C GLU A 93 -0.42 5.36 1.21
N TRP A 94 -0.27 4.23 1.89
CA TRP A 94 -1.36 3.27 2.04
C TRP A 94 -2.64 3.91 2.60
N ARG A 95 -2.50 4.98 3.42
CA ARG A 95 -3.63 5.71 4.01
C ARG A 95 -4.50 6.42 2.99
N LEU A 96 -3.97 6.70 1.81
CA LEU A 96 -4.76 7.31 0.74
C LEU A 96 -5.91 6.40 0.32
N TRP A 97 -5.74 5.09 0.42
CA TRP A 97 -6.75 4.11 0.06
C TRP A 97 -7.95 4.09 1.02
N GLU A 98 -7.87 4.72 2.19
CA GLU A 98 -9.01 4.95 3.08
C GLU A 98 -10.05 5.88 2.43
N HIS A 99 -9.63 6.71 1.47
CA HIS A 99 -10.47 7.70 0.80
C HIS A 99 -10.53 7.50 -0.72
N LEU A 100 -9.49 6.91 -1.31
CA LEU A 100 -9.48 6.56 -2.72
C LEU A 100 -10.31 5.30 -2.96
N LYS A 101 -11.08 5.31 -4.06
CA LYS A 101 -11.81 4.13 -4.49
C LYS A 101 -11.14 3.53 -5.72
N LEU A 102 -10.88 2.25 -5.68
CA LEU A 102 -10.50 1.51 -6.87
C LEU A 102 -11.63 1.61 -7.91
N PRO A 103 -11.31 1.75 -9.20
CA PRO A 103 -12.31 1.59 -10.24
C PRO A 103 -13.00 0.22 -10.13
N LYS A 104 -14.28 0.19 -10.48
CA LYS A 104 -15.08 -1.05 -10.40
C LYS A 104 -14.38 -2.20 -11.14
N ASP A 105 -14.45 -3.39 -10.57
CA ASP A 105 -13.89 -4.63 -11.14
C ASP A 105 -12.37 -4.53 -11.41
N THR A 106 -11.63 -3.86 -10.50
CA THR A 106 -10.17 -3.79 -10.53
C THR A 106 -9.54 -4.24 -9.23
N VAL A 107 -8.27 -4.59 -9.29
CA VAL A 107 -7.48 -4.99 -8.13
C VAL A 107 -6.31 -4.03 -7.87
N LEU A 108 -5.99 -3.84 -6.61
CA LEU A 108 -4.76 -3.22 -6.17
C LEU A 108 -3.68 -4.29 -6.07
N ILE A 109 -2.51 -4.00 -6.63
CA ILE A 109 -1.33 -4.86 -6.61
C ILE A 109 -0.22 -4.10 -5.88
N PRO A 110 -0.31 -4.00 -4.53
CA PRO A 110 0.65 -3.22 -3.78
C PRO A 110 1.98 -3.94 -3.68
N GLY A 111 3.07 -3.21 -3.79
CA GLY A 111 4.35 -3.65 -3.30
C GLY A 111 4.29 -3.84 -1.78
N VAL A 112 4.66 -5.01 -1.30
CA VAL A 112 4.72 -5.36 0.13
C VAL A 112 6.12 -5.80 0.55
N ILE A 113 7.02 -5.94 -0.43
CA ILE A 113 8.48 -6.07 -0.26
C ILE A 113 9.18 -5.08 -1.19
N SER A 114 10.28 -4.46 -0.72
CA SER A 114 11.04 -3.50 -1.51
C SER A 114 12.01 -4.22 -2.46
N HIS A 115 12.08 -3.76 -3.69
CA HIS A 115 13.03 -4.26 -4.70
C HIS A 115 14.42 -3.60 -4.60
N ALA A 116 14.54 -2.48 -3.88
CA ALA A 116 15.72 -1.60 -3.91
C ALA A 116 16.69 -1.82 -2.74
N THR A 117 16.40 -2.71 -1.81
CA THR A 117 17.23 -2.94 -0.61
C THR A 117 17.61 -4.40 -0.47
N ASN A 118 18.77 -4.64 0.21
CA ASN A 118 19.23 -5.98 0.57
C ASN A 118 18.59 -6.52 1.88
N ILE A 119 17.66 -5.77 2.46
CA ILE A 119 16.93 -6.20 3.66
C ILE A 119 15.82 -7.14 3.23
N VAL A 120 15.81 -8.36 3.77
CA VAL A 120 14.70 -9.31 3.60
C VAL A 120 13.65 -8.99 4.64
N GLU A 121 12.47 -8.59 4.20
CA GLU A 121 11.33 -8.28 5.06
C GLU A 121 10.86 -9.54 5.79
N HIS A 122 10.51 -9.40 7.08
CA HIS A 122 9.94 -10.52 7.84
C HIS A 122 8.54 -10.87 7.31
N PRO A 123 8.18 -12.17 7.17
CA PRO A 123 6.88 -12.57 6.63
C PRO A 123 5.67 -11.99 7.39
N GLU A 124 5.78 -11.80 8.71
CA GLU A 124 4.70 -11.17 9.50
C GLU A 124 4.51 -9.69 9.10
N LEU A 125 5.60 -8.94 8.86
CA LEU A 125 5.51 -7.57 8.36
C LEU A 125 4.84 -7.52 6.98
N VAL A 126 5.19 -8.45 6.11
CA VAL A 126 4.56 -8.60 4.79
C VAL A 126 3.06 -8.87 4.96
N ALA A 127 2.68 -9.78 5.88
CA ALA A 127 1.29 -10.09 6.17
C ALA A 127 0.52 -8.87 6.71
N GLU A 128 1.11 -8.09 7.63
CA GLU A 128 0.51 -6.86 8.15
C GLU A 128 0.23 -5.84 7.03
N ARG A 129 1.16 -5.65 6.11
CA ARG A 129 1.00 -4.76 4.95
C ARG A 129 -0.18 -5.20 4.07
N ILE A 130 -0.28 -6.49 3.78
CA ILE A 130 -1.38 -7.06 2.99
C ILE A 130 -2.72 -6.90 3.70
N VAL A 131 -2.79 -7.30 4.98
CA VAL A 131 -4.03 -7.24 5.78
C VAL A 131 -4.53 -5.80 5.92
N ARG A 132 -3.62 -4.86 6.15
CA ARG A 132 -3.93 -3.43 6.24
C ARG A 132 -4.62 -2.92 4.99
N LEU A 133 -4.07 -3.20 3.82
CA LEU A 133 -4.64 -2.81 2.53
C LEU A 133 -5.94 -3.56 2.22
N ALA A 134 -6.00 -4.86 2.49
CA ALA A 134 -7.18 -5.68 2.28
C ALA A 134 -8.39 -5.22 3.11
N ARG A 135 -8.16 -4.67 4.30
CA ARG A 135 -9.22 -4.09 5.14
C ARG A 135 -9.79 -2.79 4.56
N VAL A 136 -9.00 -2.08 3.78
CA VAL A 136 -9.39 -0.79 3.19
C VAL A 136 -10.05 -0.96 1.82
N VAL A 137 -9.44 -1.75 0.93
CA VAL A 137 -9.92 -1.89 -0.47
C VAL A 137 -10.76 -3.15 -0.70
N GLY A 138 -10.92 -4.01 0.31
CA GLY A 138 -11.55 -5.33 0.19
C GLY A 138 -10.51 -6.43 -0.04
N ARG A 139 -10.62 -7.52 0.68
CA ARG A 139 -9.66 -8.65 0.62
C ARG A 139 -9.63 -9.34 -0.73
N GLU A 140 -10.73 -9.29 -1.47
CA GLU A 140 -10.86 -9.84 -2.83
C GLU A 140 -10.13 -8.98 -3.87
N ASN A 141 -9.78 -7.74 -3.51
CA ASN A 141 -9.23 -6.74 -4.42
C ASN A 141 -7.73 -6.50 -4.21
N VAL A 142 -7.02 -7.37 -3.48
CA VAL A 142 -5.58 -7.23 -3.23
C VAL A 142 -4.80 -8.43 -3.76
N ILE A 143 -3.75 -8.14 -4.54
CA ILE A 143 -2.74 -9.12 -4.96
C ILE A 143 -1.38 -8.64 -4.48
N ALA A 144 -0.76 -9.34 -3.53
CA ALA A 144 0.56 -8.99 -3.01
C ALA A 144 1.64 -9.06 -4.10
N SER A 145 2.54 -8.08 -4.12
CA SER A 145 3.61 -7.96 -5.12
C SER A 145 4.90 -7.38 -4.51
N THR A 146 5.92 -7.27 -5.34
CA THR A 146 7.10 -6.44 -5.09
C THR A 146 6.81 -5.00 -5.46
N ASP A 147 7.54 -4.04 -4.89
CA ASP A 147 7.44 -2.63 -5.30
C ASP A 147 7.71 -2.46 -6.80
N CYS A 148 8.77 -3.08 -7.31
CA CYS A 148 9.14 -3.11 -8.71
C CYS A 148 9.96 -4.38 -9.00
N GLY A 149 10.43 -4.56 -10.23
CA GLY A 149 11.34 -5.65 -10.59
C GLY A 149 12.73 -5.49 -9.97
N PHE A 150 13.41 -6.61 -9.72
CA PHE A 150 14.77 -6.63 -9.13
C PHE A 150 15.87 -6.32 -10.14
N ALA A 151 15.58 -6.39 -11.44
CA ALA A 151 16.52 -6.08 -12.52
C ALA A 151 15.97 -4.95 -13.38
N GLN A 152 16.50 -3.72 -13.19
CA GLN A 152 16.07 -2.54 -13.93
C GLN A 152 16.86 -2.36 -15.24
N VAL A 153 18.06 -2.89 -15.31
CA VAL A 153 18.90 -2.83 -16.51
C VAL A 153 19.67 -4.14 -16.68
N THR A 154 19.98 -4.49 -17.92
CA THR A 154 20.85 -5.61 -18.26
C THR A 154 22.22 -5.39 -17.63
N TYR A 155 22.83 -6.40 -17.09
CA TYR A 155 24.17 -6.38 -16.49
C TYR A 155 24.30 -5.67 -15.12
N PHE A 156 23.24 -5.13 -14.54
CA PHE A 156 23.32 -4.51 -13.23
C PHE A 156 22.21 -5.01 -12.30
N ALA A 157 22.55 -5.96 -11.44
CA ALA A 157 21.68 -6.41 -10.37
C ALA A 157 21.95 -5.59 -9.09
N ARG A 158 20.94 -4.83 -8.62
CA ARG A 158 21.04 -4.06 -7.37
C ARG A 158 20.95 -4.94 -6.14
N VAL A 159 20.23 -6.03 -6.26
CA VAL A 159 20.01 -7.00 -5.18
C VAL A 159 20.60 -8.34 -5.63
N HIS A 160 21.44 -8.93 -4.79
CA HIS A 160 22.01 -10.23 -5.10
C HIS A 160 20.88 -11.27 -5.31
N PRO A 161 21.01 -12.20 -6.29
CA PRO A 161 19.96 -13.18 -6.59
C PRO A 161 19.48 -13.99 -5.37
N GLN A 162 20.38 -14.40 -4.48
CA GLN A 162 20.01 -15.13 -3.26
C GLN A 162 19.12 -14.28 -2.34
N ILE A 163 19.41 -12.98 -2.21
CA ILE A 163 18.58 -12.05 -1.41
C ILE A 163 17.23 -11.85 -2.11
N MET A 164 17.23 -11.72 -3.43
CA MET A 164 15.98 -11.63 -4.20
C MET A 164 15.07 -12.84 -3.95
N TRP A 165 15.61 -14.05 -4.00
CA TRP A 165 14.85 -15.27 -3.74
C TRP A 165 14.34 -15.33 -2.30
N ALA A 166 15.16 -14.97 -1.31
CA ALA A 166 14.75 -14.89 0.09
C ALA A 166 13.60 -13.88 0.30
N LYS A 167 13.63 -12.73 -0.40
CA LYS A 167 12.54 -11.76 -0.40
C LYS A 167 11.26 -12.34 -1.01
N LEU A 168 11.36 -13.08 -2.10
CA LEU A 168 10.20 -13.72 -2.74
C LEU A 168 9.62 -14.83 -1.84
N GLU A 169 10.45 -15.58 -1.13
CA GLU A 169 10.01 -16.56 -0.12
C GLU A 169 9.25 -15.86 1.02
N SER A 170 9.79 -14.74 1.51
CA SER A 170 9.10 -13.91 2.51
C SER A 170 7.76 -13.37 2.00
N LEU A 171 7.69 -12.95 0.74
CA LEU A 171 6.44 -12.52 0.12
C LEU A 171 5.39 -13.63 0.12
N VAL A 172 5.77 -14.82 -0.30
CA VAL A 172 4.87 -15.99 -0.37
C VAL A 172 4.37 -16.38 1.02
N GLU A 173 5.28 -16.47 2.00
CA GLU A 173 4.89 -16.81 3.38
C GLU A 173 4.01 -15.72 4.01
N GLY A 174 4.34 -14.44 3.82
CA GLY A 174 3.52 -13.33 4.28
C GLY A 174 2.12 -13.31 3.65
N ALA A 175 2.02 -13.58 2.36
CA ALA A 175 0.73 -13.72 1.68
C ALA A 175 -0.08 -14.89 2.23
N ARG A 176 0.57 -16.01 2.59
CA ARG A 176 -0.06 -17.18 3.22
C ARG A 176 -0.60 -16.83 4.61
N LEU A 177 0.18 -16.11 5.40
CA LEU A 177 -0.24 -15.63 6.74
C LEU A 177 -1.44 -14.69 6.64
N ALA A 178 -1.36 -13.69 5.76
CA ALA A 178 -2.45 -12.73 5.51
C ALA A 178 -3.73 -13.45 5.05
N SER A 179 -3.61 -14.40 4.14
CA SER A 179 -4.76 -15.16 3.64
C SER A 179 -5.43 -15.97 4.76
N ARG A 180 -4.66 -16.59 5.66
CA ARG A 180 -5.22 -17.29 6.82
C ARG A 180 -6.00 -16.33 7.71
N GLU A 181 -5.51 -15.13 7.95
CA GLU A 181 -6.20 -14.12 8.77
C GLU A 181 -7.47 -13.63 8.09
N LEU A 182 -7.38 -13.21 6.84
CA LEU A 182 -8.46 -12.57 6.09
C LEU A 182 -9.60 -13.54 5.74
N TRP A 183 -9.30 -14.83 5.52
CA TRP A 183 -10.28 -15.85 5.12
C TRP A 183 -10.67 -16.78 6.26
N ARG A 184 -10.18 -16.53 7.48
CA ARG A 184 -10.58 -17.29 8.67
C ARG A 184 -12.08 -17.14 8.89
N ARG A 185 -12.81 -18.26 8.82
CA ARG A 185 -14.22 -18.26 9.22
C ARG A 185 -14.30 -17.91 10.71
N PRO A 186 -15.20 -17.00 11.13
CA PRO A 186 -15.40 -16.76 12.54
C PRO A 186 -15.76 -18.11 13.20
N SER A 187 -14.93 -18.56 14.14
CA SER A 187 -15.30 -19.71 14.96
C SER A 187 -16.62 -19.35 15.64
N LYS A 188 -17.62 -20.22 15.55
CA LYS A 188 -18.82 -20.11 16.39
C LYS A 188 -18.31 -20.06 17.83
N ARG A 189 -18.25 -18.88 18.46
CA ARG A 189 -17.99 -18.76 19.89
C ARG A 189 -19.03 -19.66 20.56
N SER A 190 -18.59 -20.76 21.13
CA SER A 190 -19.38 -21.55 22.05
C SER A 190 -19.90 -20.58 23.11
N GLY A 191 -21.22 -20.45 23.19
CA GLY A 191 -21.89 -19.58 24.15
C GLY A 191 -21.53 -20.02 25.57
N ALA A 192 -20.47 -19.44 26.13
CA ALA A 192 -20.22 -19.51 27.55
C ALA A 192 -21.35 -18.71 28.21
N LYS A 193 -22.33 -19.44 28.75
CA LYS A 193 -23.35 -18.93 29.64
C LYS A 193 -22.66 -18.13 30.75
N ARG A 194 -22.90 -16.81 30.75
CA ARG A 194 -22.57 -15.97 31.91
C ARG A 194 -23.37 -16.50 33.08
N ALA A 195 -22.72 -17.30 33.94
CA ALA A 195 -23.23 -17.62 35.26
C ALA A 195 -23.41 -16.33 36.05
N GLY A 196 -24.61 -16.14 36.58
CA GLY A 196 -25.03 -14.93 37.24
C GLY A 196 -24.14 -14.58 38.43
N ALA A 197 -23.47 -13.45 38.38
CA ALA A 197 -22.87 -12.86 39.58
C ALA A 197 -23.94 -12.10 40.33
N LYS A 198 -24.29 -12.65 41.53
CA LYS A 198 -25.13 -12.01 42.55
C LYS A 198 -24.50 -10.68 42.95
N ARG A 199 -25.33 -9.62 42.93
CA ARG A 199 -25.00 -8.29 43.49
C ARG A 199 -24.79 -8.40 44.99
N PRO A 200 -23.75 -7.86 45.61
CA PRO A 200 -23.72 -7.56 47.02
C PRO A 200 -24.34 -6.17 47.28
N ALA A 201 -25.00 -6.08 48.43
CA ALA A 201 -25.78 -4.96 48.89
C ALA A 201 -24.97 -3.70 49.23
N LYS A 202 -25.64 -2.55 49.09
CA LYS A 202 -25.17 -1.22 49.50
C LYS A 202 -24.86 -1.17 51.01
N ASN A 203 -23.70 -0.60 51.35
CA ASN A 203 -23.55 0.09 52.64
C ASN A 203 -23.04 1.51 52.42
N ARG A 204 -23.84 2.43 52.97
CA ARG A 204 -23.54 3.89 53.07
C ARG A 204 -22.61 4.07 54.28
N ALA A 205 -21.56 4.84 54.13
CA ALA A 205 -21.10 5.78 55.16
C ALA A 205 -20.05 6.71 54.56
N GLY A 206 -20.23 7.97 54.80
CA GLY A 206 -19.50 9.11 54.27
C GLY A 206 -18.20 9.40 54.99
N ALA A 207 -17.38 10.17 54.31
CA ALA A 207 -16.50 11.16 54.93
C ALA A 207 -15.96 12.11 53.86
N ARG A 208 -16.32 13.36 54.01
CA ARG A 208 -15.71 14.51 53.31
C ARG A 208 -14.25 14.66 53.73
N ARG A 209 -13.35 14.83 52.77
CA ARG A 209 -12.07 15.46 53.03
C ARG A 209 -11.66 16.40 51.89
N LYS A 210 -11.66 17.68 52.19
CA LYS A 210 -11.08 18.77 51.42
C LYS A 210 -9.56 18.58 51.37
N VAL A 211 -8.96 18.70 50.21
CA VAL A 211 -7.54 19.00 50.06
C VAL A 211 -7.33 20.09 49.01
N LYS A 212 -6.56 21.07 49.44
CA LYS A 212 -6.23 22.37 48.82
C LYS A 212 -5.45 22.23 47.52
N ARG A 213 -5.76 23.12 46.58
CA ARG A 213 -4.92 23.50 45.44
C ARG A 213 -3.56 24.07 45.92
N ARG A 214 -2.49 23.65 45.29
CA ARG A 214 -1.27 24.43 45.17
C ARG A 214 -0.87 24.49 43.70
N ALA A 215 -0.80 25.71 43.21
CA ALA A 215 -0.19 26.08 41.95
C ALA A 215 1.33 26.14 42.17
N VAL A 216 2.11 25.67 41.19
CA VAL A 216 3.51 26.07 41.05
C VAL A 216 3.75 26.34 39.56
N ALA A 217 4.47 27.39 39.34
CA ALA A 217 4.85 28.14 38.18
C ALA A 217 5.43 27.25 37.03
#